data_085a818a6f7ae4d589daeae199414797
#
_entry.id   085a818a6f7ae4d589daeae199414797
#
_cell.length_a   1.000
_cell.length_b   1.000
_cell.length_c   1.000
_cell.angle_alpha   90.00
_cell.angle_beta   90.00
_cell.angle_gamma   90.00
#
_symmetry.space_group_name_H-M   'P 1'
#
loop_
_entity.id
_entity.type
_entity.pdbx_description
1 polymer ?
#
loop_
_entity_poly.entity_id
_entity_poly.type
_entity_poly.pdbx_seq_one_letter_code
_entity_poly.pdbx_strand_id
1 'polypeptide(L)'
;MQMQIDKKWLIALVNEVKNEINPEEAIQDEENKNDRNKNGVCTNQFRSLAALCSNAENYDEIKLLVQYKTAKIKKIESWKIEKNGKRFGDVIIEKLEKIKKEYKEDTVVLEAIRLFFGYLYQSARVWRNEILPSTNNGGENQKKNYNKNDTRKNYKNNYR
;
A
#
# COMPACT_ATOMS: atom_id res chain seq x y z
N MET A 1 20.85 21.27 20.35
CA MET A 1 19.54 20.60 20.61
C MET A 1 19.18 19.75 19.41
N GLN A 2 19.06 18.45 19.63
CA GLN A 2 18.47 17.60 18.60
C GLN A 2 16.97 17.94 18.49
N MET A 3 16.53 18.33 17.31
CA MET A 3 15.12 18.60 17.07
C MET A 3 14.37 17.26 17.14
N GLN A 4 13.47 17.14 18.10
CA GLN A 4 12.71 15.93 18.32
C GLN A 4 11.55 15.87 17.31
N ILE A 5 11.44 14.76 16.57
CA ILE A 5 10.34 14.55 15.64
C ILE A 5 9.04 14.27 16.41
N ASP A 6 8.01 15.03 16.13
CA ASP A 6 6.67 14.84 16.70
C ASP A 6 5.93 13.70 15.96
N LYS A 7 6.02 12.51 16.52
CA LYS A 7 5.38 11.31 15.98
C LYS A 7 3.84 11.39 16.00
N LYS A 8 3.26 12.07 17.00
CA LYS A 8 1.80 12.24 17.07
C LYS A 8 1.30 13.11 15.94
N TRP A 9 2.02 14.17 15.64
CA TRP A 9 1.70 15.04 14.50
C TRP A 9 1.82 14.30 13.17
N LEU A 10 2.84 13.46 12.99
CA LEU A 10 2.99 12.63 11.78
C LEU A 10 1.83 11.64 11.62
N ILE A 11 1.37 11.01 12.70
CA ILE A 11 0.20 10.14 12.67
C ILE A 11 -1.07 10.94 12.33
N ALA A 12 -1.20 12.18 12.82
CA ALA A 12 -2.30 13.05 12.44
C ALA A 12 -2.29 13.37 10.94
N LEU A 13 -1.12 13.61 10.33
CA LEU A 13 -1.00 13.78 8.87
C LEU A 13 -1.44 12.52 8.09
N VAL A 14 -1.12 11.33 8.59
CA VAL A 14 -1.60 10.07 7.98
C VAL A 14 -3.12 9.97 8.05
N ASN A 15 -3.73 10.38 9.16
CA ASN A 15 -5.19 10.41 9.28
C ASN A 15 -5.84 11.46 8.35
N GLU A 16 -5.17 12.57 8.08
CA GLU A 16 -5.61 13.52 7.05
C GLU A 16 -5.64 12.85 5.67
N VAL A 17 -4.66 12.03 5.32
CA VAL A 17 -4.65 11.26 4.07
C VAL A 17 -5.89 10.37 3.99
N LYS A 18 -6.24 9.65 5.07
CA LYS A 18 -7.46 8.82 5.13
C LYS A 18 -8.72 9.63 4.83
N ASN A 19 -8.82 10.84 5.38
CA ASN A 19 -10.00 11.69 5.21
C ASN A 19 -10.11 12.31 3.82
N GLU A 20 -8.99 12.56 3.16
CA GLU A 20 -8.95 13.18 1.83
C GLU A 20 -9.11 12.17 0.69
N ILE A 21 -8.77 10.91 0.93
CA ILE A 21 -8.91 9.81 -0.03
C ILE A 21 -9.87 8.76 0.52
N ASN A 22 -10.54 8.04 -0.37
CA ASN A 22 -11.26 6.83 0.03
C ASN A 22 -10.30 5.63 -0.01
N PRO A 23 -9.91 5.04 1.14
CA PRO A 23 -8.97 3.92 1.16
C PRO A 23 -9.47 2.70 0.37
N GLU A 24 -10.79 2.49 0.28
CA GLU A 24 -11.37 1.40 -0.50
C GLU A 24 -11.00 1.46 -1.97
N GLU A 25 -10.96 2.67 -2.52
CA GLU A 25 -10.71 2.89 -3.94
C GLU A 25 -9.23 3.20 -4.23
N ALA A 26 -8.53 3.81 -3.27
CA ALA A 26 -7.20 4.32 -3.48
C ALA A 26 -6.08 3.32 -3.10
N ILE A 27 -6.35 2.36 -2.23
CA ILE A 27 -5.32 1.49 -1.67
C ILE A 27 -5.60 0.02 -2.00
N GLN A 28 -4.58 -0.64 -2.51
CA GLN A 28 -4.56 -2.06 -2.84
C GLN A 28 -3.68 -2.84 -1.86
N ASP A 29 -4.10 -4.06 -1.51
CA ASP A 29 -3.30 -5.00 -0.75
C ASP A 29 -2.73 -6.10 -1.68
N GLU A 30 -1.40 -6.15 -1.81
CA GLU A 30 -0.73 -7.14 -2.66
C GLU A 30 -0.86 -8.58 -2.14
N GLU A 31 -1.01 -8.76 -0.84
CA GLU A 31 -1.09 -10.09 -0.25
C GLU A 31 -2.43 -10.78 -0.55
N ASN A 32 -3.45 -10.00 -0.91
CA ASN A 32 -4.78 -10.52 -1.20
C ASN A 32 -5.03 -10.58 -2.72
N LYS A 33 -4.85 -11.77 -3.32
CA LYS A 33 -5.10 -12.01 -4.74
C LYS A 33 -6.55 -11.73 -5.18
N ASN A 34 -7.47 -11.66 -4.22
CA ASN A 34 -8.89 -11.37 -4.45
C ASN A 34 -9.24 -9.90 -4.19
N ASP A 35 -8.24 -9.03 -4.06
CA ASP A 35 -8.48 -7.62 -3.84
C ASP A 35 -9.31 -7.03 -5.00
N ARG A 36 -10.46 -6.47 -4.65
CA ARG A 36 -11.39 -5.85 -5.61
C ARG A 36 -10.83 -4.56 -6.20
N ASN A 37 -9.91 -3.92 -5.49
CA ASN A 37 -9.30 -2.68 -5.93
C ASN A 37 -7.95 -2.91 -6.63
N LYS A 38 -8.00 -3.52 -7.81
CA LYS A 38 -6.80 -3.77 -8.62
C LYS A 38 -6.10 -2.50 -9.14
N ASN A 39 -6.73 -1.35 -9.02
CA ASN A 39 -6.24 -0.08 -9.56
C ASN A 39 -5.66 0.84 -8.48
N GLY A 40 -5.69 0.44 -7.21
CA GLY A 40 -5.20 1.23 -6.10
C GLY A 40 -3.67 1.21 -5.95
N VAL A 41 -3.18 2.12 -5.13
CA VAL A 41 -1.77 2.13 -4.73
C VAL A 41 -1.50 0.96 -3.80
N CYS A 42 -0.52 0.15 -4.15
CA CYS A 42 -0.13 -0.99 -3.35
C CYS A 42 0.52 -0.56 -2.04
N THR A 43 0.10 -1.15 -0.92
CA THR A 43 0.62 -0.81 0.41
C THR A 43 2.13 -0.96 0.52
N ASN A 44 2.72 -1.95 -0.17
CA ASN A 44 4.17 -2.15 -0.19
C ASN A 44 4.95 -0.97 -0.79
N GLN A 45 4.34 -0.14 -1.61
CA GLN A 45 4.99 1.06 -2.14
C GLN A 45 5.32 2.07 -1.02
N PHE A 46 4.48 2.18 0.01
CA PHE A 46 4.76 3.05 1.16
C PHE A 46 5.96 2.55 1.96
N ARG A 47 6.07 1.25 2.14
CA ARG A 47 7.23 0.63 2.78
C ARG A 47 8.51 0.85 1.98
N SER A 48 8.45 0.71 0.67
CA SER A 48 9.58 0.97 -0.23
C SER A 48 10.01 2.42 -0.19
N LEU A 49 9.07 3.37 -0.15
CA LEU A 49 9.37 4.80 -0.02
C LEU A 49 10.02 5.12 1.34
N ALA A 50 9.57 4.51 2.42
CA ALA A 50 10.21 4.64 3.73
C ALA A 50 11.67 4.15 3.70
N ALA A 51 11.93 3.02 3.04
CA ALA A 51 13.30 2.49 2.88
C ALA A 51 14.19 3.41 2.03
N LEU A 52 13.64 4.01 0.96
CA LEU A 52 14.39 4.93 0.10
C LEU A 52 14.80 6.21 0.84
N CYS A 53 14.00 6.69 1.80
CA CYS A 53 14.38 7.85 2.62
C CYS A 53 15.68 7.65 3.41
N SER A 54 16.05 6.42 3.72
CA SER A 54 17.32 6.12 4.42
C SER A 54 18.56 6.30 3.53
N ASN A 55 18.38 6.29 2.21
CA ASN A 55 19.47 6.42 1.22
C ASN A 55 19.39 7.74 0.44
N ALA A 56 18.33 8.50 0.57
CA ALA A 56 18.19 9.81 -0.08
C ALA A 56 19.09 10.84 0.60
N GLU A 57 19.65 11.75 -0.19
CA GLU A 57 20.49 12.83 0.31
C GLU A 57 19.67 14.05 0.73
N ASN A 58 18.52 14.25 0.08
CA ASN A 58 17.67 15.42 0.33
C ASN A 58 16.20 15.16 0.07
N TYR A 59 15.38 16.11 0.51
CA TYR A 59 13.93 16.09 0.35
C TYR A 59 13.47 16.00 -1.12
N ASP A 60 14.15 16.73 -2.01
CA ASP A 60 13.71 16.86 -3.41
C ASP A 60 13.75 15.53 -4.16
N GLU A 61 14.67 14.63 -3.80
CA GLU A 61 14.71 13.26 -4.37
C GLU A 61 13.42 12.49 -4.09
N ILE A 62 12.93 12.54 -2.85
CA ILE A 62 11.69 11.84 -2.45
C ILE A 62 10.49 12.51 -3.11
N LYS A 63 10.43 13.83 -3.12
CA LYS A 63 9.37 14.58 -3.79
C LYS A 63 9.30 14.24 -5.28
N LEU A 64 10.42 14.26 -5.98
CA LEU A 64 10.51 13.92 -7.40
C LEU A 64 10.03 12.50 -7.68
N LEU A 65 10.38 11.54 -6.82
CA LEU A 65 9.95 10.17 -6.95
C LEU A 65 8.42 10.03 -6.83
N VAL A 66 7.79 10.72 -5.88
CA VAL A 66 6.33 10.72 -5.73
C VAL A 66 5.68 11.40 -6.94
N GLN A 67 6.22 12.51 -7.41
CA GLN A 67 5.76 13.19 -8.63
C GLN A 67 5.86 12.26 -9.86
N TYR A 68 6.96 11.54 -10.00
CA TYR A 68 7.16 10.58 -11.08
C TYR A 68 6.13 9.43 -11.02
N LYS A 69 5.89 8.87 -9.84
CA LYS A 69 4.85 7.83 -9.64
C LYS A 69 3.46 8.35 -10.02
N THR A 70 3.16 9.59 -9.66
CA THR A 70 1.88 10.25 -9.98
C THR A 70 1.73 10.53 -11.47
N ALA A 71 2.83 10.84 -12.17
CA ALA A 71 2.84 11.14 -13.60
C ALA A 71 2.83 9.89 -14.50
N LYS A 72 3.17 8.71 -14.00
CA LYS A 72 3.20 7.47 -14.78
C LYS A 72 1.87 7.21 -15.51
N ILE A 73 1.99 6.83 -16.78
CA ILE A 73 0.83 6.64 -17.69
C ILE A 73 0.15 5.28 -17.50
N LYS A 74 0.79 4.31 -16.82
CA LYS A 74 0.22 2.98 -16.61
C LYS A 74 -1.00 3.04 -15.71
N LYS A 75 -2.14 2.57 -16.22
CA LYS A 75 -3.44 2.57 -15.53
C LYS A 75 -3.49 1.74 -14.24
N ILE A 76 -2.53 0.85 -14.03
CA ILE A 76 -2.56 -0.17 -12.98
C ILE A 76 -1.92 0.31 -11.67
N GLU A 77 -1.09 1.35 -11.70
CA GLU A 77 -0.44 1.92 -10.50
C GLU A 77 -0.97 3.33 -10.30
N SER A 78 -2.08 3.46 -9.60
CA SER A 78 -2.78 4.73 -9.65
C SER A 78 -2.53 5.63 -8.46
N TRP A 79 -1.31 6.11 -8.37
CA TRP A 79 -1.03 7.39 -7.70
C TRP A 79 -1.84 8.54 -8.33
N LYS A 80 -2.48 8.27 -9.48
CA LYS A 80 -3.40 9.16 -10.20
C LYS A 80 -4.86 9.03 -9.79
N ILE A 81 -5.23 8.08 -8.93
CA ILE A 81 -6.61 8.00 -8.47
C ILE A 81 -7.03 9.34 -7.91
N GLU A 82 -8.10 9.86 -8.48
CA GLU A 82 -8.64 11.16 -8.13
C GLU A 82 -9.87 10.98 -7.25
N LYS A 83 -9.86 11.68 -6.12
CA LYS A 83 -11.00 11.83 -5.22
C LYS A 83 -11.15 13.29 -4.86
N ASN A 84 -12.37 13.80 -4.94
CA ASN A 84 -12.68 15.19 -4.61
C ASN A 84 -11.79 16.20 -5.38
N GLY A 85 -11.44 15.91 -6.64
CA GLY A 85 -10.59 16.76 -7.47
C GLY A 85 -9.10 16.72 -7.14
N LYS A 86 -8.64 15.80 -6.27
CA LYS A 86 -7.22 15.62 -5.93
C LYS A 86 -6.75 14.21 -6.27
N ARG A 87 -5.60 14.10 -6.91
CA ARG A 87 -4.93 12.81 -7.14
C ARG A 87 -4.27 12.35 -5.85
N PHE A 88 -4.19 11.04 -5.65
CA PHE A 88 -3.54 10.47 -4.46
C PHE A 88 -2.11 10.99 -4.27
N GLY A 89 -1.30 11.02 -5.34
CA GLY A 89 0.07 11.52 -5.28
C GLY A 89 0.15 12.99 -4.87
N ASP A 90 -0.79 13.83 -5.30
CA ASP A 90 -0.83 15.24 -4.91
C ASP A 90 -1.14 15.42 -3.42
N VAL A 91 -2.03 14.59 -2.88
CA VAL A 91 -2.32 14.55 -1.43
C VAL A 91 -1.06 14.18 -0.64
N ILE A 92 -0.32 13.16 -1.09
CA ILE A 92 0.93 12.79 -0.44
C ILE A 92 1.96 13.92 -0.51
N ILE A 93 2.16 14.55 -1.67
CA ILE A 93 3.09 15.68 -1.83
C ILE A 93 2.72 16.82 -0.89
N GLU A 94 1.44 17.13 -0.74
CA GLU A 94 0.98 18.14 0.22
C GLU A 94 1.43 17.83 1.66
N LYS A 95 1.36 16.56 2.07
CA LYS A 95 1.84 16.15 3.41
C LYS A 95 3.36 16.24 3.51
N LEU A 96 4.09 15.86 2.47
CA LEU A 96 5.55 16.00 2.43
C LEU A 96 5.98 17.48 2.53
N GLU A 97 5.27 18.40 1.88
CA GLU A 97 5.51 19.83 1.98
C GLU A 97 5.27 20.36 3.42
N LYS A 98 4.22 19.86 4.11
CA LYS A 98 4.00 20.19 5.53
C LYS A 98 5.18 19.74 6.40
N ILE A 99 5.70 18.53 6.17
CA ILE A 99 6.85 17.99 6.89
C ILE A 99 8.11 18.84 6.62
N LYS A 100 8.35 19.21 5.35
CA LYS A 100 9.47 20.09 4.97
C LYS A 100 9.40 21.47 5.62
N LYS A 101 8.21 22.00 5.79
CA LYS A 101 7.99 23.28 6.45
C LYS A 101 8.28 23.23 7.97
N GLU A 102 7.89 22.12 8.61
CA GLU A 102 8.06 21.93 10.05
C GLU A 102 9.53 21.70 10.41
N TYR A 103 10.21 20.85 9.64
CA TYR A 103 11.61 20.50 9.87
C TYR A 103 12.49 21.09 8.78
N LYS A 104 13.49 21.89 9.16
CA LYS A 104 14.32 22.63 8.20
C LYS A 104 15.55 21.86 7.73
N GLU A 105 16.10 20.99 8.59
CA GLU A 105 17.30 20.23 8.28
C GLU A 105 16.93 18.97 7.45
N ASP A 106 17.59 18.75 6.33
CA ASP A 106 17.26 17.65 5.41
C ASP A 106 17.33 16.27 6.07
N THR A 107 18.28 16.04 6.98
CA THR A 107 18.37 14.78 7.72
C THR A 107 17.15 14.53 8.60
N VAL A 108 16.65 15.56 9.28
CA VAL A 108 15.44 15.49 10.11
C VAL A 108 14.18 15.34 9.24
N VAL A 109 14.12 16.07 8.13
CA VAL A 109 13.03 15.98 7.16
C VAL A 109 12.92 14.56 6.60
N LEU A 110 14.03 13.98 6.15
CA LEU A 110 14.05 12.62 5.59
C LEU A 110 13.65 11.57 6.63
N GLU A 111 14.10 11.70 7.87
CA GLU A 111 13.68 10.81 8.95
C GLU A 111 12.19 10.96 9.28
N ALA A 112 11.66 12.18 9.31
CA ALA A 112 10.24 12.43 9.52
C ALA A 112 9.39 11.84 8.37
N ILE A 113 9.83 11.99 7.11
CA ILE A 113 9.17 11.40 5.94
C ILE A 113 9.23 9.88 6.00
N ARG A 114 10.36 9.30 6.39
CA ARG A 114 10.50 7.85 6.59
C ARG A 114 9.48 7.33 7.59
N LEU A 115 9.33 8.00 8.72
CA LEU A 115 8.33 7.66 9.74
C LEU A 115 6.90 7.83 9.20
N PHE A 116 6.63 8.92 8.49
CA PHE A 116 5.33 9.16 7.86
C PHE A 116 4.92 8.02 6.92
N PHE A 117 5.80 7.60 6.01
CA PHE A 117 5.51 6.47 5.13
C PHE A 117 5.39 5.14 5.87
N GLY A 118 6.16 4.92 6.94
CA GLY A 118 6.02 3.76 7.82
C GLY A 118 4.64 3.70 8.49
N TYR A 119 4.17 4.82 9.03
CA TYR A 119 2.84 4.93 9.62
C TYR A 119 1.74 4.81 8.56
N LEU A 120 1.94 5.39 7.38
CA LEU A 120 1.00 5.26 6.27
C LEU A 120 0.85 3.79 5.83
N TYR A 121 1.96 3.06 5.73
CA TYR A 121 1.95 1.62 5.45
C TYR A 121 1.12 0.84 6.47
N GLN A 122 1.40 1.04 7.76
CA GLN A 122 0.69 0.35 8.84
C GLN A 122 -0.80 0.72 8.85
N SER A 123 -1.10 2.01 8.74
CA SER A 123 -2.47 2.52 8.76
C SER A 123 -3.28 2.04 7.54
N ALA A 124 -2.68 2.03 6.36
CA ALA A 124 -3.32 1.55 5.15
C ALA A 124 -3.75 0.07 5.27
N ARG A 125 -2.95 -0.77 5.91
CA ARG A 125 -3.31 -2.16 6.18
C ARG A 125 -4.47 -2.28 7.18
N VAL A 126 -4.47 -1.45 8.22
CA VAL A 126 -5.59 -1.39 9.18
C VAL A 126 -6.88 -0.95 8.48
N TRP A 127 -6.82 0.09 7.66
CA TRP A 127 -7.99 0.59 6.92
C TRP A 127 -8.57 -0.48 5.99
N ARG A 128 -7.73 -1.23 5.30
CA ARG A 128 -8.17 -2.35 4.44
C ARG A 128 -8.92 -3.41 5.22
N ASN A 129 -8.44 -3.77 6.41
CA ASN A 129 -9.07 -4.77 7.27
C ASN A 129 -10.40 -4.29 7.86
N GLU A 130 -10.53 -2.99 8.17
CA GLU A 130 -11.79 -2.39 8.64
C GLU A 130 -12.88 -2.43 7.58
N ILE A 131 -12.49 -2.22 6.31
CA ILE A 131 -13.40 -2.15 5.16
C ILE A 131 -13.80 -3.55 4.68
N LEU A 132 -12.87 -4.50 4.73
CA LEU A 132 -13.07 -5.90 4.41
C LEU A 132 -12.95 -6.70 5.72
N PRO A 133 -14.00 -6.72 6.57
CA PRO A 133 -13.97 -7.58 7.73
C PRO A 133 -13.66 -9.00 7.25
N SER A 134 -12.61 -9.59 7.84
CA SER A 134 -12.27 -10.98 7.57
C SER A 134 -13.55 -11.78 7.71
N THR A 135 -14.01 -12.38 6.63
CA THR A 135 -15.01 -13.42 6.67
C THR A 135 -14.39 -14.60 7.40
N ASN A 136 -14.34 -14.52 8.73
CA ASN A 136 -14.18 -15.69 9.58
C ASN A 136 -15.46 -16.51 9.45
N ASN A 137 -15.70 -17.02 8.24
CA ASN A 137 -16.48 -18.21 8.10
C ASN A 137 -15.63 -19.31 8.69
N GLY A 138 -15.92 -19.65 9.93
CA GLY A 138 -15.49 -20.89 10.53
C GLY A 138 -15.78 -21.98 9.50
N GLY A 139 -14.75 -22.40 8.80
CA GLY A 139 -14.81 -23.48 7.84
C GLY A 139 -15.16 -24.73 8.64
N GLU A 140 -16.42 -25.11 8.60
CA GLU A 140 -16.76 -26.48 8.83
C GLU A 140 -15.89 -27.33 7.91
N ASN A 141 -15.03 -28.13 8.52
CA ASN A 141 -14.28 -29.20 7.90
C ASN A 141 -15.23 -30.14 7.14
N GLN A 142 -15.60 -29.81 5.92
CA GLN A 142 -16.10 -30.80 5.00
C GLN A 142 -14.89 -31.63 4.57
N LYS A 143 -14.67 -32.73 5.32
CA LYS A 143 -13.88 -33.88 4.88
C LYS A 143 -14.46 -34.33 3.55
N LYS A 144 -13.88 -33.90 2.44
CA LYS A 144 -14.12 -34.49 1.14
C LYS A 144 -13.49 -35.88 1.17
N ASN A 145 -14.33 -36.89 1.41
CA ASN A 145 -14.02 -38.29 1.13
C ASN A 145 -13.68 -38.42 -0.36
N TYR A 146 -12.40 -38.54 -0.65
CA TYR A 146 -11.96 -39.02 -1.95
C TYR A 146 -12.22 -40.51 -2.00
N ASN A 147 -13.34 -40.91 -2.56
CA ASN A 147 -13.55 -42.27 -3.00
C ASN A 147 -12.59 -42.54 -4.17
N LYS A 148 -11.52 -43.29 -3.86
CA LYS A 148 -10.69 -43.97 -4.87
C LYS A 148 -11.54 -45.06 -5.50
N ASN A 149 -12.22 -44.77 -6.58
CA ASN A 149 -12.65 -45.83 -7.51
C ASN A 149 -11.56 -46.04 -8.55
N ASP A 150 -10.84 -47.09 -8.25
CA ASP A 150 -9.88 -47.80 -9.09
C ASP A 150 -10.61 -48.30 -10.34
N THR A 151 -10.43 -47.71 -11.48
CA THR A 151 -10.79 -48.30 -12.77
C THR A 151 -9.51 -48.53 -13.57
N ARG A 152 -8.93 -49.72 -13.30
CA ARG A 152 -7.98 -50.34 -14.21
C ARG A 152 -8.63 -50.55 -15.57
N LYS A 153 -8.31 -49.78 -16.57
CA LYS A 153 -8.58 -50.09 -17.96
C LYS A 153 -7.37 -50.83 -18.54
N ASN A 154 -7.60 -52.13 -18.78
CA ASN A 154 -6.78 -53.03 -19.58
C ASN A 154 -6.54 -52.46 -20.97
N TYR A 155 -5.31 -52.14 -21.28
CA TYR A 155 -4.87 -52.04 -22.68
C TYR A 155 -4.46 -53.40 -23.16
N LYS A 156 -5.30 -54.05 -23.97
CA LYS A 156 -4.92 -55.18 -24.79
C LYS A 156 -4.19 -54.65 -26.03
N ASN A 157 -2.94 -55.08 -26.14
CA ASN A 157 -2.15 -55.07 -27.36
C ASN A 157 -2.89 -55.81 -28.48
N ASN A 158 -3.01 -55.21 -29.64
CA ASN A 158 -3.17 -55.93 -30.90
C ASN A 158 -2.13 -55.38 -31.89
N TYR A 159 -1.03 -56.08 -31.97
CA TYR A 159 -0.18 -56.10 -33.16
C TYR A 159 -0.79 -57.09 -34.17
N ARG A 160 -1.12 -56.60 -35.36
CA ARG A 160 -0.98 -57.27 -36.62
C ARG A 160 -0.84 -56.25 -37.73
#